data_daa84fc5d3d710a6b4a1723ffcd6673f
#
_entry.id   daa84fc5d3d710a6b4a1723ffcd6673f
#
_cell.length_a   1.000
_cell.length_b   1.000
_cell.length_c   1.000
_cell.angle_alpha   90.00
_cell.angle_beta   90.00
_cell.angle_gamma   90.00
#
_symmetry.space_group_name_H-M   'P 1'
#
loop_
_entity.id
_entity.type
_entity.pdbx_description
1 polymer ?
#
loop_
_entity_poly.entity_id
_entity_poly.type
_entity_poly.pdbx_seq_one_letter_code
_entity_poly.pdbx_strand_id
1 'polypeptide(L)'
;MRKWLAILLTVLLIPVLPASAEEESTVLTGKTAAEIVEMMGFGWNLGNTLDATGGNTDDVTAQEQSWGNAKITPELMVRVKEAGFDTIRIPVTWYRYTSDDGTYTIREDFLQHIREVVEWAREADLFVILNMHHEAWIN
;
A
#
# COMPACT_ATOMS: atom_id res chain seq x y z
N MET A 1 53.38 -2.36 -49.49
CA MET A 1 52.76 -1.17 -48.80
C MET A 1 51.35 -1.55 -48.36
N ARG A 2 51.15 -1.92 -47.07
CA ARG A 2 49.84 -2.31 -46.53
C ARG A 2 49.18 -1.07 -45.90
N LYS A 3 48.07 -0.63 -46.48
CA LYS A 3 47.27 0.50 -45.94
C LYS A 3 46.38 -0.03 -44.85
N TRP A 4 46.59 0.42 -43.61
CA TRP A 4 45.69 0.15 -42.44
C TRP A 4 44.55 1.14 -42.51
N LEU A 5 43.33 0.64 -42.68
CA LEU A 5 42.10 1.42 -42.59
C LEU A 5 41.65 1.44 -41.11
N ALA A 6 41.79 2.59 -40.47
CA ALA A 6 41.29 2.79 -39.11
C ALA A 6 39.78 3.06 -39.18
N ILE A 7 38.97 2.15 -38.67
CA ILE A 7 37.52 2.36 -38.51
C ILE A 7 37.31 3.07 -37.17
N LEU A 8 36.90 4.30 -37.24
CA LEU A 8 36.53 5.12 -36.07
C LEU A 8 35.11 4.73 -35.66
N LEU A 9 34.97 3.96 -34.58
CA LEU A 9 33.67 3.59 -33.99
C LEU A 9 33.22 4.76 -33.12
N THR A 10 32.31 5.60 -33.64
CA THR A 10 31.69 6.67 -32.88
C THR A 10 30.56 6.06 -32.03
N VAL A 11 30.79 5.86 -30.73
CA VAL A 11 29.77 5.48 -29.79
C VAL A 11 28.90 6.70 -29.45
N LEU A 12 27.70 6.73 -29.97
CA LEU A 12 26.69 7.74 -29.62
C LEU A 12 26.18 7.45 -28.23
N LEU A 13 26.67 8.14 -27.21
CA LEU A 13 26.09 8.13 -25.87
C LEU A 13 24.76 8.91 -25.91
N ILE A 14 23.64 8.17 -26.01
CA ILE A 14 22.34 8.76 -25.79
C ILE A 14 22.17 8.90 -24.27
N PRO A 15 21.98 10.12 -23.72
CA PRO A 15 21.65 10.26 -22.30
C PRO A 15 20.29 9.62 -22.05
N VAL A 16 20.27 8.53 -21.29
CA VAL A 16 19.04 8.00 -20.69
C VAL A 16 18.67 8.99 -19.59
N LEU A 17 17.74 9.88 -19.88
CA LEU A 17 17.06 10.67 -18.86
C LEU A 17 16.33 9.68 -17.95
N PRO A 18 16.48 9.77 -16.61
CA PRO A 18 15.62 9.03 -15.73
C PRO A 18 14.19 9.52 -16.01
N ALA A 19 13.33 8.62 -16.45
CA ALA A 19 11.90 8.85 -16.42
C ALA A 19 11.54 9.01 -14.93
N SER A 20 11.36 10.26 -14.48
CA SER A 20 10.61 10.51 -13.26
C SER A 20 9.20 10.01 -13.56
N ALA A 21 8.86 8.86 -13.01
CA ALA A 21 7.49 8.44 -12.91
C ALA A 21 6.81 9.45 -11.95
N GLU A 22 6.28 10.54 -12.49
CA GLU A 22 5.14 11.21 -11.88
C GLU A 22 4.03 10.18 -11.96
N GLU A 23 3.85 9.42 -10.88
CA GLU A 23 2.67 8.58 -10.71
C GLU A 23 1.45 9.49 -10.82
N GLU A 24 0.73 9.31 -11.90
CA GLU A 24 -0.47 10.02 -12.25
C GLU A 24 -1.58 9.64 -11.26
N SER A 25 -1.61 10.34 -10.12
CA SER A 25 -2.75 10.32 -9.18
C SER A 25 -3.99 10.98 -9.80
N THR A 26 -4.25 10.72 -11.07
CA THR A 26 -5.24 11.44 -11.88
C THR A 26 -6.60 10.78 -11.92
N VAL A 27 -6.73 9.54 -11.45
CA VAL A 27 -7.98 8.78 -11.56
C VAL A 27 -9.15 9.48 -10.86
N LEU A 28 -8.91 10.21 -9.77
CA LEU A 28 -9.94 10.89 -9.00
C LEU A 28 -10.03 12.41 -9.27
N THR A 29 -9.06 12.98 -9.99
CA THR A 29 -9.02 14.41 -10.25
C THR A 29 -10.19 14.83 -11.16
N GLY A 30 -10.95 15.82 -10.72
CA GLY A 30 -12.10 16.36 -11.46
C GLY A 30 -13.37 15.53 -11.37
N LYS A 31 -13.40 14.44 -10.62
CA LYS A 31 -14.60 13.64 -10.36
C LYS A 31 -15.38 14.15 -9.16
N THR A 32 -16.68 14.04 -9.22
CA THR A 32 -17.57 14.27 -8.07
C THR A 32 -17.52 13.08 -7.09
N ALA A 33 -17.92 13.30 -5.84
CA ALA A 33 -18.02 12.22 -4.86
C ALA A 33 -18.96 11.09 -5.31
N ALA A 34 -20.04 11.41 -6.01
CA ALA A 34 -20.97 10.41 -6.54
C ALA A 34 -20.32 9.51 -7.61
N GLU A 35 -19.55 10.09 -8.53
CA GLU A 35 -18.80 9.34 -9.53
C GLU A 35 -17.72 8.44 -8.90
N ILE A 36 -17.04 8.94 -7.85
CA ILE A 36 -16.06 8.13 -7.13
C ILE A 36 -16.74 6.94 -6.44
N VAL A 37 -17.86 7.16 -5.75
CA VAL A 37 -18.61 6.08 -5.08
C VAL A 37 -19.11 5.04 -6.10
N GLU A 38 -19.55 5.45 -7.29
CA GLU A 38 -19.94 4.52 -8.34
C GLU A 38 -18.74 3.68 -8.83
N MET A 39 -17.57 4.30 -8.97
CA MET A 39 -16.32 3.60 -9.36
C MET A 39 -15.83 2.63 -8.27
N MET A 40 -16.11 2.90 -7.00
CA MET A 40 -15.70 2.04 -5.88
C MET A 40 -16.39 0.67 -5.87
N GLY A 41 -17.48 0.51 -6.62
CA GLY A 41 -18.14 -0.77 -6.87
C GLY A 41 -18.39 -1.63 -5.63
N PHE A 42 -18.04 -2.94 -5.72
CA PHE A 42 -18.16 -3.86 -4.59
C PHE A 42 -16.90 -3.83 -3.72
N GLY A 43 -17.10 -3.73 -2.40
CA GLY A 43 -16.04 -3.70 -1.41
C GLY A 43 -15.82 -5.03 -0.69
N TRP A 44 -14.56 -5.32 -0.36
CA TRP A 44 -14.18 -6.40 0.55
C TRP A 44 -13.53 -5.83 1.81
N ASN A 45 -13.72 -6.49 2.96
CA ASN A 45 -13.16 -6.03 4.23
C ASN A 45 -11.97 -6.91 4.65
N LEU A 46 -10.78 -6.31 4.74
CA LEU A 46 -9.57 -6.94 5.28
C LEU A 46 -9.62 -6.95 6.82
N GLY A 47 -10.64 -7.59 7.38
CA GLY A 47 -10.85 -7.63 8.83
C GLY A 47 -10.11 -8.75 9.52
N ASN A 48 -9.97 -8.62 10.85
CA ASN A 48 -9.28 -9.56 11.73
C ASN A 48 -7.78 -9.72 11.43
N THR A 49 -7.16 -8.68 10.88
CA THR A 49 -5.75 -8.60 10.54
C THR A 49 -5.10 -7.40 11.24
N LEU A 50 -4.99 -6.26 10.57
CA LEU A 50 -4.42 -5.03 11.16
C LEU A 50 -5.31 -4.40 12.25
N ASP A 51 -6.57 -4.76 12.29
CA ASP A 51 -7.51 -4.42 13.36
C ASP A 51 -7.45 -5.38 14.56
N ALA A 52 -6.82 -6.55 14.41
CA ALA A 52 -6.70 -7.51 15.51
C ALA A 52 -5.89 -6.94 16.67
N THR A 53 -6.17 -7.42 17.87
CA THR A 53 -5.44 -7.07 19.09
C THR A 53 -4.85 -8.32 19.73
N GLY A 54 -3.73 -8.21 20.46
CA GLY A 54 -3.14 -9.34 21.18
C GLY A 54 -1.82 -9.84 20.63
N GLY A 55 -1.43 -9.52 19.40
CA GLY A 55 -0.13 -9.89 18.84
C GLY A 55 1.06 -9.22 19.57
N ASN A 56 2.27 -9.71 19.36
CA ASN A 56 3.49 -9.09 19.86
C ASN A 56 3.77 -7.81 19.07
N THR A 57 3.87 -6.67 19.74
CA THR A 57 4.15 -5.38 19.11
C THR A 57 5.60 -5.18 18.67
N ASP A 58 6.53 -6.05 19.06
CA ASP A 58 7.92 -6.03 18.57
C ASP A 58 8.00 -6.50 17.11
N ASP A 59 7.02 -7.30 16.66
CA ASP A 59 6.84 -7.68 15.26
C ASP A 59 5.53 -7.06 14.75
N VAL A 60 5.64 -6.04 13.91
CA VAL A 60 4.47 -5.31 13.38
C VAL A 60 3.53 -6.19 12.54
N THR A 61 4.01 -7.33 12.04
CA THR A 61 3.20 -8.29 11.29
C THR A 61 2.51 -9.35 12.17
N ALA A 62 2.91 -9.48 13.43
CA ALA A 62 2.33 -10.47 14.33
C ALA A 62 0.86 -10.21 14.67
N GLN A 63 0.42 -8.95 14.60
CA GLN A 63 -0.97 -8.57 14.83
C GLN A 63 -1.91 -9.21 13.81
N GLU A 64 -1.51 -9.30 12.55
CA GLU A 64 -2.31 -9.87 11.47
C GLU A 64 -2.77 -11.31 11.73
N GLN A 65 -1.97 -12.06 12.48
CA GLN A 65 -2.21 -13.48 12.77
C GLN A 65 -2.83 -13.72 14.14
N SER A 66 -2.95 -12.70 14.99
CA SER A 66 -3.34 -12.86 16.39
C SER A 66 -4.78 -13.37 16.57
N TRP A 67 -5.64 -13.20 15.57
CA TRP A 67 -7.00 -13.72 15.53
C TRP A 67 -7.19 -14.87 14.53
N GLY A 68 -6.10 -15.51 14.12
CA GLY A 68 -6.10 -16.73 13.31
C GLY A 68 -6.09 -16.52 11.80
N ASN A 69 -5.96 -15.30 11.32
CA ASN A 69 -5.79 -15.04 9.89
C ASN A 69 -4.34 -15.29 9.43
N ALA A 70 -4.16 -15.48 8.13
CA ALA A 70 -2.86 -15.47 7.51
C ALA A 70 -2.29 -14.06 7.42
N LYS A 71 -0.97 -13.93 7.23
CA LYS A 71 -0.34 -12.65 6.90
C LYS A 71 -0.90 -12.08 5.61
N ILE A 72 -0.99 -10.76 5.56
CA ILE A 72 -1.35 -10.03 4.34
C ILE A 72 -0.20 -10.13 3.35
N THR A 73 -0.51 -10.35 2.08
CA THR A 73 0.46 -10.42 0.99
C THR A 73 -0.02 -9.67 -0.25
N PRO A 74 0.88 -9.27 -1.16
CA PRO A 74 0.49 -8.69 -2.44
C PRO A 74 -0.45 -9.60 -3.24
N GLU A 75 -0.22 -10.92 -3.21
CA GLU A 75 -1.06 -11.89 -3.92
C GLU A 75 -2.50 -11.93 -3.40
N LEU A 76 -2.71 -11.64 -2.11
CA LEU A 76 -4.05 -11.52 -1.55
C LEU A 76 -4.82 -10.38 -2.23
N MET A 77 -4.18 -9.23 -2.44
CA MET A 77 -4.80 -8.07 -3.10
C MET A 77 -5.19 -8.39 -4.54
N VAL A 78 -4.31 -9.05 -5.27
CA VAL A 78 -4.60 -9.53 -6.64
C VAL A 78 -5.80 -10.47 -6.64
N ARG A 79 -5.87 -11.44 -5.71
CA ARG A 79 -7.01 -12.36 -5.61
C ARG A 79 -8.32 -11.67 -5.25
N VAL A 80 -8.28 -10.64 -4.42
CA VAL A 80 -9.47 -9.83 -4.09
C VAL A 80 -9.99 -9.14 -5.36
N LYS A 81 -9.09 -8.55 -6.16
CA LYS A 81 -9.47 -7.94 -7.45
C LYS A 81 -10.01 -8.97 -8.45
N GLU A 82 -9.34 -10.11 -8.61
CA GLU A 82 -9.78 -11.21 -9.48
C GLU A 82 -11.15 -11.78 -9.08
N ALA A 83 -11.49 -11.73 -7.79
CA ALA A 83 -12.81 -12.13 -7.28
C ALA A 83 -13.93 -11.12 -7.61
N GLY A 84 -13.59 -9.99 -8.25
CA GLY A 84 -14.55 -8.99 -8.72
C GLY A 84 -14.82 -7.85 -7.74
N PHE A 85 -13.97 -7.67 -6.73
CA PHE A 85 -14.04 -6.50 -5.85
C PHE A 85 -13.26 -5.32 -6.43
N ASP A 86 -13.80 -4.12 -6.25
CA ASP A 86 -13.17 -2.86 -6.69
C ASP A 86 -12.60 -2.05 -5.53
N THR A 87 -13.06 -2.32 -4.32
CA THR A 87 -12.65 -1.62 -3.10
C THR A 87 -12.24 -2.59 -2.01
N ILE A 88 -11.17 -2.23 -1.29
CA ILE A 88 -10.78 -2.89 -0.05
C ILE A 88 -10.86 -1.92 1.12
N ARG A 89 -11.53 -2.33 2.22
CA ARG A 89 -11.49 -1.61 3.49
C ARG A 89 -10.44 -2.26 4.39
N ILE A 90 -9.50 -1.44 4.86
CA ILE A 90 -8.39 -1.84 5.73
C ILE A 90 -8.61 -1.21 7.12
N PRO A 91 -9.24 -1.93 8.06
CA PRO A 91 -9.36 -1.47 9.43
C PRO A 91 -8.02 -1.63 10.16
N VAL A 92 -7.60 -0.63 10.94
CA VAL A 92 -6.33 -0.62 11.65
C VAL A 92 -6.53 -0.21 13.10
N THR A 93 -5.93 -0.96 14.02
CA THR A 93 -5.86 -0.62 15.44
C THR A 93 -4.50 0.04 15.72
N TRP A 94 -4.48 1.35 15.92
CA TRP A 94 -3.27 2.17 16.00
C TRP A 94 -2.70 2.26 17.42
N TYR A 95 -3.55 2.27 18.47
CA TYR A 95 -3.13 2.62 19.84
C TYR A 95 -2.00 1.76 20.39
N ARG A 96 -1.88 0.51 19.94
CA ARG A 96 -0.82 -0.40 20.38
C ARG A 96 0.56 -0.04 19.85
N TYR A 97 0.61 0.77 18.80
CA TYR A 97 1.81 1.24 18.13
C TYR A 97 1.98 2.76 18.25
N THR A 98 1.24 3.37 19.16
CA THR A 98 1.28 4.81 19.43
C THR A 98 1.97 5.04 20.76
N SER A 99 2.80 6.11 20.87
CA SER A 99 3.45 6.48 22.13
C SER A 99 2.42 6.90 23.17
N ASP A 100 2.72 6.65 24.45
CA ASP A 100 1.92 7.03 25.61
C ASP A 100 2.45 8.28 26.34
N ASP A 101 3.42 8.97 25.74
CA ASP A 101 4.09 10.17 26.27
C ASP A 101 3.28 11.47 26.08
N GLY A 102 2.06 11.36 25.57
CA GLY A 102 1.18 12.48 25.28
C GLY A 102 1.36 13.08 23.88
N THR A 103 2.33 12.62 23.08
CA THR A 103 2.50 13.03 21.68
C THR A 103 1.66 12.18 20.72
N TYR A 104 1.26 10.98 21.13
CA TYR A 104 0.52 10.02 20.33
C TYR A 104 1.20 9.69 18.99
N THR A 105 2.52 9.69 18.98
CA THR A 105 3.31 9.42 17.78
C THR A 105 3.22 7.94 17.42
N ILE A 106 2.81 7.64 16.19
CA ILE A 106 2.77 6.28 15.66
C ILE A 106 4.19 5.83 15.36
N ARG A 107 4.53 4.58 15.71
CA ARG A 107 5.82 3.98 15.38
C ARG A 107 6.00 3.93 13.86
N GLU A 108 7.18 4.34 13.40
CA GLU A 108 7.47 4.47 11.97
C GLU A 108 7.46 3.10 11.25
N ASP A 109 7.94 2.04 11.89
CA ASP A 109 7.93 0.68 11.34
C ASP A 109 6.50 0.17 11.08
N PHE A 110 5.56 0.45 12.00
CA PHE A 110 4.15 0.10 11.81
C PHE A 110 3.50 0.97 10.72
N LEU A 111 3.77 2.27 10.71
CA LEU A 111 3.28 3.18 9.68
C LEU A 111 3.78 2.76 8.29
N GLN A 112 5.05 2.36 8.19
CA GLN A 112 5.63 1.86 6.94
C GLN A 112 4.94 0.57 6.48
N HIS A 113 4.67 -0.36 7.40
CA HIS A 113 3.95 -1.59 7.07
C HIS A 113 2.53 -1.32 6.56
N ILE A 114 1.80 -0.38 7.18
CA ILE A 114 0.48 0.04 6.68
C ILE A 114 0.58 0.64 5.26
N ARG A 115 1.60 1.47 4.99
CA ARG A 115 1.84 2.02 3.64
C ARG A 115 2.06 0.91 2.62
N GLU A 116 2.87 -0.10 2.93
CA GLU A 116 3.11 -1.25 2.05
C GLU A 116 1.81 -1.99 1.72
N VAL A 117 0.97 -2.25 2.70
CA VAL A 117 -0.34 -2.92 2.49
C VAL A 117 -1.26 -2.07 1.61
N VAL A 118 -1.27 -0.75 1.80
CA VAL A 118 -2.03 0.18 0.94
C VAL A 118 -1.50 0.19 -0.48
N GLU A 119 -0.16 0.21 -0.67
CA GLU A 119 0.44 0.18 -2.01
C GLU A 119 0.14 -1.15 -2.72
N TRP A 120 0.22 -2.29 -2.06
CA TRP A 120 -0.17 -3.59 -2.66
C TRP A 120 -1.62 -3.58 -3.15
N ALA A 121 -2.53 -2.97 -2.40
CA ALA A 121 -3.92 -2.82 -2.82
C ALA A 121 -4.07 -1.89 -4.05
N ARG A 122 -3.32 -0.77 -4.07
CA ARG A 122 -3.30 0.15 -5.21
C ARG A 122 -2.70 -0.48 -6.47
N GLU A 123 -1.61 -1.23 -6.31
CA GLU A 123 -0.97 -1.98 -7.41
C GLU A 123 -1.91 -3.05 -8.00
N ALA A 124 -2.82 -3.59 -7.19
CA ALA A 124 -3.88 -4.49 -7.62
C ALA A 124 -5.12 -3.76 -8.19
N ASP A 125 -5.06 -2.46 -8.43
CA ASP A 125 -6.17 -1.62 -8.94
C ASP A 125 -7.42 -1.66 -8.05
N LEU A 126 -7.21 -1.59 -6.71
CA LEU A 126 -8.28 -1.50 -5.72
C LEU A 126 -8.36 -0.07 -5.15
N PHE A 127 -9.57 0.44 -4.98
CA PHE A 127 -9.81 1.58 -4.10
C PHE A 127 -9.55 1.19 -2.65
N VAL A 128 -8.95 2.08 -1.87
CA VAL A 128 -8.60 1.79 -0.46
C VAL A 128 -9.38 2.69 0.47
N ILE A 129 -10.05 2.07 1.46
CA ILE A 129 -10.64 2.76 2.62
C ILE A 129 -9.83 2.36 3.84
N LEU A 130 -8.94 3.24 4.29
CA LEU A 130 -8.19 3.07 5.53
C LEU A 130 -8.97 3.72 6.68
N ASN A 131 -9.23 2.97 7.76
CA ASN A 131 -9.93 3.54 8.91
C ASN A 131 -9.31 3.15 10.25
N MET A 132 -9.52 4.01 11.24
CA MET A 132 -9.23 3.74 12.65
C MET A 132 -10.24 2.74 13.21
N HIS A 133 -9.74 1.73 13.98
CA HIS A 133 -10.58 0.65 14.51
C HIS A 133 -10.07 0.18 15.88
N HIS A 134 -10.96 -0.27 16.78
CA HIS A 134 -10.63 -0.74 18.14
C HIS A 134 -9.70 0.17 18.97
N GLU A 135 -9.92 1.48 18.94
CA GLU A 135 -9.09 2.43 19.67
C GLU A 135 -9.52 2.56 21.14
N ALA A 136 -8.72 2.00 22.06
CA ALA A 136 -9.05 1.94 23.50
C ALA A 136 -9.10 3.34 24.19
N TRP A 137 -8.52 4.37 23.57
CA TRP A 137 -8.48 5.75 24.09
C TRP A 137 -9.65 6.62 23.66
N ILE A 138 -10.53 6.12 22.81
CA ILE A 138 -11.74 6.82 22.36
C ILE A 138 -12.95 6.50 23.26
N ASN A 139 -12.85 5.49 24.13
CA ASN A 139 -13.94 5.02 25.01
C ASN A 139 -13.88 5.65 26.39
#